data_752b80f393919c313de071354648f4e8
#
_entry.id   752b80f393919c313de071354648f4e8
#
_cell.length_a   1.000
_cell.length_b   1.000
_cell.length_c   1.000
_cell.angle_alpha   90.00
_cell.angle_beta   90.00
_cell.angle_gamma   90.00
#
_symmetry.space_group_name_H-M   'P 1'
#
loop_
_entity.id
_entity.type
_entity.pdbx_description
1 polymer ?
#
loop_
_entity_poly.entity_id
_entity_poly.type
_entity_poly.pdbx_seq_one_letter_code
_entity_poly.pdbx_strand_id
1 'polypeptide(L)'
;METNIAYLLMIVTLGFFGYVGYQVTTNEQIDGDSYLSARGSQNSIRIGLSLFASGMGIWVLFGPSEVGYYGGFWDVTGYAVSAATPFLLLAYVGPIIRERLPSGVTLADYVRMRLGRPMQVYVGLISVLYMFTFLFAEFTAIGKGMGLLAGVEPIIPILAVAIATAGYTAYGGLPASLATDRIQAWIVLFLIVSLLLFLFGGDIGGLLSDAKAYTPEDIQWEWYHGSMSDMSTFESGLALVIAITAAEMFSQGNWQRAWASESDEALKQGAWMAAALVLPLVFVMGVLGAAVAGQGAVEDPAAAFFYLIEDAGPLFIAAFIVLAVALVASSADTLQNAIVASISRDLSDGNMGIKGARIWTITLMIPAIFLSTGPTIG
;
A
#
# COMPACT_ATOMS: atom_id res chain seq x y z
N MET A 1 -7.34 24.84 -0.49
CA MET A 1 -6.20 25.24 0.38
C MET A 1 -5.13 25.92 -0.47
N GLU A 2 -4.34 26.87 0.07
CA GLU A 2 -3.25 27.48 -0.70
C GLU A 2 -2.16 26.43 -1.04
N THR A 3 -1.75 26.38 -2.30
CA THR A 3 -0.75 25.42 -2.82
C THR A 3 0.58 25.46 -2.06
N ASN A 4 1.00 26.65 -1.60
CA ASN A 4 2.23 26.81 -0.80
C ASN A 4 2.17 26.08 0.56
N ILE A 5 0.99 26.04 1.19
CA ILE A 5 0.79 25.29 2.44
C ILE A 5 0.87 23.79 2.18
N ALA A 6 0.32 23.32 1.06
CA ALA A 6 0.41 21.92 0.66
C ALA A 6 1.87 21.47 0.45
N TYR A 7 2.68 22.29 -0.24
CA TYR A 7 4.12 22.02 -0.37
C TYR A 7 4.84 21.97 0.97
N LEU A 8 4.56 22.93 1.86
CA LEU A 8 5.18 22.96 3.19
C LEU A 8 4.83 21.69 3.99
N LEU A 9 3.57 21.31 4.04
CA LEU A 9 3.11 20.12 4.74
C LEU A 9 3.77 18.84 4.18
N MET A 10 3.82 18.70 2.86
CA MET A 10 4.47 17.59 2.20
C MET A 10 5.96 17.52 2.55
N ILE A 11 6.70 18.64 2.44
CA ILE A 11 8.15 18.68 2.72
C ILE A 11 8.41 18.39 4.20
N VAL A 12 7.63 18.96 5.11
CA VAL A 12 7.79 18.72 6.56
C VAL A 12 7.52 17.27 6.90
N THR A 13 6.46 16.67 6.34
CA THR A 13 6.09 15.26 6.57
C THR A 13 7.18 14.30 6.04
N LEU A 14 7.62 14.51 4.79
CA LEU A 14 8.68 13.71 4.19
C LEU A 14 10.02 13.90 4.90
N GLY A 15 10.35 15.14 5.29
CA GLY A 15 11.56 15.47 6.07
C GLY A 15 11.56 14.77 7.44
N PHE A 16 10.39 14.69 8.09
CA PHE A 16 10.24 13.97 9.34
C PHE A 16 10.48 12.46 9.16
N PHE A 17 9.90 11.82 8.13
CA PHE A 17 10.16 10.41 7.85
C PHE A 17 11.62 10.16 7.46
N GLY A 18 12.21 11.04 6.65
CA GLY A 18 13.64 10.98 6.33
C GLY A 18 14.53 11.05 7.57
N TYR A 19 14.18 11.92 8.52
CA TYR A 19 14.89 12.03 9.81
C TYR A 19 14.78 10.75 10.64
N VAL A 20 13.57 10.17 10.73
CA VAL A 20 13.36 8.88 11.44
C VAL A 20 14.17 7.76 10.81
N GLY A 21 14.13 7.62 9.50
CA GLY A 21 14.93 6.63 8.77
C GLY A 21 16.44 6.82 8.95
N TYR A 22 16.92 8.06 8.96
CA TYR A 22 18.31 8.40 9.22
C TYR A 22 18.77 8.03 10.63
N GLN A 23 17.95 8.30 11.65
CA GLN A 23 18.26 7.96 13.05
C GLN A 23 18.55 6.47 13.26
N VAL A 24 17.82 5.60 12.58
CA VAL A 24 18.05 4.15 12.68
C VAL A 24 19.42 3.77 12.13
N THR A 25 19.81 4.37 11.02
CA THR A 25 21.08 4.05 10.36
C THR A 25 22.32 4.51 11.12
N THR A 26 22.19 5.55 11.93
CA THR A 26 23.29 6.06 12.76
C THR A 26 23.49 5.27 14.05
N ASN A 27 22.43 4.60 14.52
CA ASN A 27 22.44 3.87 15.79
C ASN A 27 22.70 2.37 15.63
N GLU A 28 22.58 1.81 14.45
CA GLU A 28 22.74 0.39 14.16
C GLU A 28 23.84 0.14 13.11
N GLN A 29 24.66 -0.88 13.34
CA GLN A 29 25.57 -1.37 12.30
C GLN A 29 24.77 -2.24 11.31
N ILE A 30 24.42 -1.67 10.17
CA ILE A 30 23.66 -2.35 9.13
C ILE A 30 24.63 -3.12 8.23
N ASP A 31 24.64 -4.45 8.36
CA ASP A 31 25.32 -5.38 7.45
C ASP A 31 24.42 -5.78 6.26
N GLY A 32 24.92 -6.62 5.37
CA GLY A 32 24.19 -7.01 4.15
C GLY A 32 22.92 -7.82 4.43
N ASP A 33 22.89 -8.67 5.45
CA ASP A 33 21.69 -9.44 5.81
C ASP A 33 20.66 -8.53 6.51
N SER A 34 21.10 -7.74 7.47
CA SER A 34 20.28 -6.77 8.18
C SER A 34 19.64 -5.75 7.21
N TYR A 35 20.41 -5.28 6.21
CA TYR A 35 19.91 -4.36 5.20
C TYR A 35 18.70 -4.92 4.41
N LEU A 36 18.71 -6.22 4.08
CA LEU A 36 17.67 -6.85 3.27
C LEU A 36 16.56 -7.53 4.09
N SER A 37 16.84 -8.00 5.31
CA SER A 37 15.92 -8.85 6.06
C SER A 37 15.54 -8.32 7.44
N ALA A 38 16.35 -7.44 8.07
CA ALA A 38 16.18 -7.00 9.47
C ALA A 38 15.83 -8.15 10.43
N ARG A 39 16.48 -9.31 10.24
CA ARG A 39 16.12 -10.63 10.75
C ARG A 39 15.90 -10.66 12.26
N GLY A 40 14.70 -11.16 12.68
CA GLY A 40 14.40 -11.41 14.09
C GLY A 40 14.30 -10.14 14.96
N SER A 41 14.17 -8.97 14.36
CA SER A 41 14.26 -7.68 15.08
C SER A 41 12.91 -7.11 15.53
N GLN A 42 11.78 -7.66 15.04
CA GLN A 42 10.47 -7.06 15.23
C GLN A 42 9.50 -7.95 16.01
N ASN A 43 8.88 -7.37 17.04
CA ASN A 43 7.80 -8.02 17.79
C ASN A 43 6.45 -7.96 17.04
N SER A 44 5.41 -8.62 17.59
CA SER A 44 4.09 -8.74 16.96
C SER A 44 3.45 -7.40 16.61
N ILE A 45 3.50 -6.42 17.52
CA ILE A 45 2.90 -5.09 17.28
C ILE A 45 3.64 -4.36 16.14
N ARG A 46 4.98 -4.39 16.16
CA ARG A 46 5.78 -3.74 15.12
C ARG A 46 5.57 -4.38 13.75
N ILE A 47 5.48 -5.71 13.69
CA ILE A 47 5.16 -6.42 12.45
C ILE A 47 3.77 -6.07 11.97
N GLY A 48 2.77 -6.07 12.84
CA GLY A 48 1.40 -5.74 12.46
C GLY A 48 1.24 -4.31 11.95
N LEU A 49 1.86 -3.34 12.64
CA LEU A 49 1.86 -1.94 12.18
C LEU A 49 2.62 -1.78 10.86
N SER A 50 3.75 -2.46 10.68
CA SER A 50 4.51 -2.40 9.44
C SER A 50 3.76 -3.06 8.28
N LEU A 51 3.17 -4.25 8.47
CA LEU A 51 2.32 -4.88 7.44
C LEU A 51 1.11 -4.01 7.09
N PHE A 52 0.47 -3.40 8.09
CA PHE A 52 -0.63 -2.47 7.86
C PHE A 52 -0.17 -1.26 7.06
N ALA A 53 0.85 -0.53 7.51
CA ALA A 53 1.32 0.68 6.84
C ALA A 53 1.81 0.41 5.41
N SER A 54 2.63 -0.63 5.23
CA SER A 54 3.19 -0.98 3.92
C SER A 54 2.16 -1.56 2.94
N GLY A 55 1.12 -2.21 3.46
CA GLY A 55 0.02 -2.71 2.66
C GLY A 55 -1.01 -1.63 2.31
N MET A 56 -1.05 -0.54 3.09
CA MET A 56 -1.94 0.60 2.85
C MET A 56 -1.18 1.72 2.14
N GLY A 57 -1.07 1.63 0.82
CA GLY A 57 -0.60 2.71 -0.02
C GLY A 57 -1.68 3.76 -0.26
N ILE A 58 -1.34 4.79 -1.03
CA ILE A 58 -2.33 5.82 -1.40
C ILE A 58 -3.46 5.25 -2.26
N TRP A 59 -3.27 4.07 -2.85
CA TRP A 59 -4.30 3.34 -3.60
C TRP A 59 -5.60 3.15 -2.80
N VAL A 60 -5.52 3.10 -1.47
CA VAL A 60 -6.71 2.95 -0.60
C VAL A 60 -7.70 4.10 -0.74
N LEU A 61 -7.24 5.26 -1.17
CA LEU A 61 -8.06 6.44 -1.41
C LEU A 61 -8.71 6.46 -2.81
N PHE A 62 -8.28 5.57 -3.71
CA PHE A 62 -8.74 5.47 -5.09
C PHE A 62 -9.48 4.15 -5.35
N GLY A 63 -8.78 3.03 -5.34
CA GLY A 63 -9.29 1.74 -5.77
C GLY A 63 -10.56 1.27 -5.06
N PRO A 64 -10.64 1.25 -3.71
CA PRO A 64 -11.86 0.82 -3.04
C PRO A 64 -13.07 1.69 -3.37
N SER A 65 -12.89 3.01 -3.45
CA SER A 65 -13.99 3.93 -3.77
C SER A 65 -14.42 3.81 -5.23
N GLU A 66 -13.51 3.55 -6.15
CA GLU A 66 -13.84 3.24 -7.54
C GLU A 66 -14.63 1.95 -7.66
N VAL A 67 -14.19 0.88 -6.98
CA VAL A 67 -14.93 -0.39 -6.92
C VAL A 67 -16.31 -0.18 -6.29
N GLY A 68 -16.44 0.65 -5.28
CA GLY A 68 -17.72 0.98 -4.67
C GLY A 68 -18.64 1.80 -5.58
N TYR A 69 -18.07 2.67 -6.40
CA TYR A 69 -18.82 3.49 -7.35
C TYR A 69 -19.46 2.66 -8.47
N TYR A 70 -18.71 1.73 -9.05
CA TYR A 70 -19.20 0.88 -10.16
C TYR A 70 -19.82 -0.43 -9.71
N GLY A 71 -19.33 -0.99 -8.59
CA GLY A 71 -19.68 -2.32 -8.12
C GLY A 71 -20.79 -2.34 -7.08
N GLY A 72 -21.22 -3.56 -6.77
CA GLY A 72 -22.20 -3.80 -5.73
C GLY A 72 -21.56 -4.18 -4.39
N PHE A 73 -22.43 -4.63 -3.47
CA PHE A 73 -22.03 -5.07 -2.13
C PHE A 73 -20.95 -6.15 -2.14
N TRP A 74 -21.05 -7.14 -3.03
CA TRP A 74 -20.08 -8.24 -3.09
C TRP A 74 -18.76 -7.84 -3.71
N ASP A 75 -18.75 -6.87 -4.66
CA ASP A 75 -17.51 -6.33 -5.21
C ASP A 75 -16.69 -5.62 -4.13
N VAL A 76 -17.35 -4.76 -3.35
CA VAL A 76 -16.73 -4.06 -2.21
C VAL A 76 -16.29 -5.04 -1.13
N THR A 77 -17.13 -6.02 -0.79
CA THR A 77 -16.78 -7.06 0.18
C THR A 77 -15.61 -7.91 -0.29
N GLY A 78 -15.65 -8.35 -1.56
CA GLY A 78 -14.57 -9.12 -2.17
C GLY A 78 -13.26 -8.35 -2.20
N TYR A 79 -13.30 -7.07 -2.54
CA TYR A 79 -12.11 -6.22 -2.53
C TYR A 79 -11.54 -6.05 -1.12
N ALA A 80 -12.38 -5.81 -0.12
CA ALA A 80 -11.95 -5.71 1.27
C ALA A 80 -11.35 -7.02 1.81
N VAL A 81 -11.97 -8.15 1.51
CA VAL A 81 -11.47 -9.48 1.88
C VAL A 81 -10.15 -9.76 1.16
N SER A 82 -10.05 -9.44 -0.14
CA SER A 82 -8.83 -9.63 -0.93
C SER A 82 -7.63 -8.85 -0.39
N ALA A 83 -7.85 -7.66 0.15
CA ALA A 83 -6.80 -6.86 0.78
C ALA A 83 -6.31 -7.45 2.13
N ALA A 84 -7.15 -8.21 2.83
CA ALA A 84 -6.80 -8.84 4.11
C ALA A 84 -6.20 -10.25 3.97
N THR A 85 -6.59 -11.00 2.95
CA THR A 85 -6.20 -12.41 2.77
C THR A 85 -4.70 -12.65 2.60
N PRO A 86 -3.89 -11.78 1.98
CA PRO A 86 -2.44 -11.95 1.91
C PRO A 86 -1.79 -11.99 3.30
N PHE A 87 -2.27 -11.17 4.24
CA PHE A 87 -1.79 -11.20 5.63
C PHE A 87 -2.21 -12.47 6.35
N LEU A 88 -3.44 -12.96 6.10
CA LEU A 88 -3.88 -14.24 6.65
C LEU A 88 -3.05 -15.40 6.10
N LEU A 89 -2.72 -15.41 4.81
CA LEU A 89 -1.80 -16.38 4.24
C LEU A 89 -0.43 -16.29 4.90
N LEU A 90 0.10 -15.08 5.08
CA LEU A 90 1.38 -14.86 5.75
C LEU A 90 1.36 -15.40 7.19
N ALA A 91 0.26 -15.24 7.92
CA ALA A 91 0.09 -15.75 9.29
C ALA A 91 0.24 -17.28 9.40
N TYR A 92 -0.18 -18.01 8.36
CA TYR A 92 -0.16 -19.48 8.38
C TYR A 92 0.99 -20.08 7.58
N VAL A 93 1.29 -19.51 6.43
CA VAL A 93 2.34 -20.04 5.52
C VAL A 93 3.71 -19.48 5.90
N GLY A 94 3.79 -18.26 6.42
CA GLY A 94 5.03 -17.61 6.81
C GLY A 94 5.87 -18.40 7.81
N PRO A 95 5.31 -18.89 8.95
CA PRO A 95 6.03 -19.72 9.90
C PRO A 95 6.61 -21.00 9.26
N ILE A 96 5.84 -21.66 8.39
CA ILE A 96 6.28 -22.89 7.70
C ILE A 96 7.48 -22.60 6.79
N ILE A 97 7.46 -21.48 6.08
CA ILE A 97 8.56 -21.09 5.18
C ILE A 97 9.80 -20.70 5.99
N ARG A 98 9.63 -19.94 7.08
CA ARG A 98 10.74 -19.55 7.99
C ARG A 98 11.43 -20.77 8.61
N GLU A 99 10.66 -21.73 9.10
CA GLU A 99 11.19 -22.97 9.68
C GLU A 99 12.05 -23.73 8.65
N ARG A 100 11.57 -23.84 7.40
CA ARG A 100 12.26 -24.55 6.33
C ARG A 100 13.44 -23.81 5.72
N LEU A 101 13.41 -22.49 5.75
CA LEU A 101 14.45 -21.64 5.20
C LEU A 101 14.75 -20.44 6.15
N PRO A 102 15.43 -20.67 7.29
CA PRO A 102 15.72 -19.61 8.27
C PRO A 102 16.57 -18.46 7.70
N SER A 103 17.40 -18.72 6.70
CA SER A 103 18.25 -17.72 6.02
C SER A 103 17.61 -17.07 4.79
N GLY A 104 16.33 -17.33 4.53
CA GLY A 104 15.60 -16.73 3.42
C GLY A 104 15.37 -15.23 3.57
N VAL A 105 15.10 -14.57 2.45
CA VAL A 105 14.75 -13.14 2.37
C VAL A 105 13.50 -12.95 1.53
N THR A 106 13.32 -13.78 0.51
CA THR A 106 12.19 -13.69 -0.44
C THR A 106 11.46 -15.03 -0.54
N LEU A 107 10.21 -15.00 -1.01
CA LEU A 107 9.50 -16.22 -1.36
C LEU A 107 10.24 -17.00 -2.47
N ALA A 108 10.89 -16.32 -3.39
CA ALA A 108 11.63 -16.93 -4.49
C ALA A 108 12.87 -17.71 -3.98
N ASP A 109 13.47 -17.34 -2.84
CA ASP A 109 14.49 -18.16 -2.16
C ASP A 109 13.92 -19.54 -1.77
N TYR A 110 12.69 -19.57 -1.25
CA TYR A 110 12.02 -20.84 -0.93
C TYR A 110 11.67 -21.66 -2.19
N VAL A 111 11.25 -20.98 -3.26
CA VAL A 111 11.00 -21.63 -4.56
C VAL A 111 12.29 -22.26 -5.10
N ARG A 112 13.44 -21.59 -4.97
CA ARG A 112 14.75 -22.18 -5.34
C ARG A 112 15.03 -23.50 -4.62
N MET A 113 14.75 -23.55 -3.34
CA MET A 113 14.98 -24.77 -2.54
C MET A 113 14.14 -25.95 -3.04
N ARG A 114 12.94 -25.69 -3.56
CA ARG A 114 11.99 -26.72 -3.99
C ARG A 114 12.08 -27.05 -5.48
N LEU A 115 12.31 -26.07 -6.33
CA LEU A 115 12.17 -26.17 -7.79
C LEU A 115 13.42 -25.72 -8.55
N GLY A 116 14.48 -25.32 -7.84
CA GLY A 116 15.76 -24.95 -8.44
C GLY A 116 15.85 -23.50 -8.92
N ARG A 117 17.04 -23.15 -9.41
CA ARG A 117 17.43 -21.80 -9.81
C ARG A 117 16.56 -21.19 -10.94
N PRO A 118 16.21 -21.90 -12.02
CA PRO A 118 15.39 -21.31 -13.09
C PRO A 118 14.04 -20.79 -12.56
N MET A 119 13.41 -21.55 -11.66
CA MET A 119 12.13 -21.18 -11.08
C MET A 119 12.25 -20.00 -10.11
N GLN A 120 13.35 -19.91 -9.35
CA GLN A 120 13.66 -18.71 -8.55
C GLN A 120 13.74 -17.47 -9.41
N VAL A 121 14.48 -17.50 -10.50
CA VAL A 121 14.65 -16.35 -11.42
C VAL A 121 13.29 -15.97 -12.04
N TYR A 122 12.49 -16.94 -12.45
CA TYR A 122 11.16 -16.70 -13.00
C TYR A 122 10.24 -15.98 -12.00
N VAL A 123 10.13 -16.53 -10.78
CA VAL A 123 9.32 -15.93 -9.70
C VAL A 123 9.88 -14.55 -9.30
N GLY A 124 11.20 -14.41 -9.18
CA GLY A 124 11.85 -13.14 -8.85
C GLY A 124 11.58 -12.07 -9.90
N LEU A 125 11.61 -12.42 -11.20
CA LEU A 125 11.30 -11.48 -12.28
C LEU A 125 9.84 -11.02 -12.23
N ILE A 126 8.89 -11.93 -12.04
CA ILE A 126 7.47 -11.58 -11.90
C ILE A 126 7.27 -10.69 -10.67
N SER A 127 7.91 -11.03 -9.53
CA SER A 127 7.83 -10.23 -8.31
C SER A 127 8.35 -8.80 -8.53
N VAL A 128 9.49 -8.64 -9.22
CA VAL A 128 10.05 -7.32 -9.53
C VAL A 128 9.08 -6.52 -10.42
N LEU A 129 8.55 -7.13 -11.48
CA LEU A 129 7.58 -6.48 -12.37
C LEU A 129 6.31 -6.07 -11.61
N TYR A 130 5.77 -6.97 -10.79
CA TYR A 130 4.60 -6.73 -9.97
C TYR A 130 4.81 -5.53 -9.03
N MET A 131 5.85 -5.58 -8.20
CA MET A 131 6.14 -4.53 -7.24
C MET A 131 6.52 -3.20 -7.92
N PHE A 132 7.18 -3.25 -9.07
CA PHE A 132 7.52 -2.06 -9.83
C PHE A 132 6.29 -1.37 -10.41
N THR A 133 5.29 -2.16 -10.87
CA THR A 133 3.99 -1.63 -11.33
C THR A 133 3.29 -0.87 -10.19
N PHE A 134 3.25 -1.45 -8.99
CA PHE A 134 2.68 -0.76 -7.84
C PHE A 134 3.47 0.51 -7.46
N LEU A 135 4.80 0.48 -7.54
CA LEU A 135 5.62 1.63 -7.20
C LEU A 135 5.32 2.86 -8.08
N PHE A 136 5.24 2.70 -9.40
CA PHE A 136 4.90 3.84 -10.25
C PHE A 136 3.41 4.20 -10.17
N ALA A 137 2.52 3.25 -9.88
CA ALA A 137 1.11 3.52 -9.62
C ALA A 137 0.93 4.39 -8.35
N GLU A 138 1.64 4.10 -7.27
CA GLU A 138 1.69 4.93 -6.05
C GLU A 138 2.18 6.36 -6.35
N PHE A 139 3.21 6.50 -7.19
CA PHE A 139 3.69 7.81 -7.62
C PHE A 139 2.66 8.56 -8.48
N THR A 140 1.99 7.87 -9.39
CA THR A 140 0.90 8.47 -10.18
C THR A 140 -0.24 8.94 -9.27
N ALA A 141 -0.63 8.10 -8.30
CA ALA A 141 -1.73 8.39 -7.39
C ALA A 141 -1.44 9.59 -6.47
N ILE A 142 -0.20 9.74 -5.94
CA ILE A 142 0.12 10.92 -5.14
C ILE A 142 0.13 12.20 -5.99
N GLY A 143 0.61 12.12 -7.23
CA GLY A 143 0.55 13.23 -8.20
C GLY A 143 -0.89 13.68 -8.43
N LYS A 144 -1.77 12.74 -8.76
CA LYS A 144 -3.20 12.97 -8.98
C LYS A 144 -3.90 13.50 -7.70
N GLY A 145 -3.70 12.82 -6.57
CA GLY A 145 -4.33 13.19 -5.30
C GLY A 145 -3.96 14.60 -4.82
N MET A 146 -2.68 14.97 -4.91
CA MET A 146 -2.23 16.32 -4.54
C MET A 146 -2.74 17.38 -5.51
N GLY A 147 -2.90 17.04 -6.80
CA GLY A 147 -3.54 17.90 -7.79
C GLY A 147 -4.98 18.20 -7.42
N LEU A 148 -5.77 17.16 -7.10
CA LEU A 148 -7.18 17.29 -6.70
C LEU A 148 -7.35 18.06 -5.38
N LEU A 149 -6.50 17.81 -4.38
CA LEU A 149 -6.63 18.42 -3.04
C LEU A 149 -6.19 19.88 -2.96
N ALA A 150 -5.16 20.26 -3.70
CA ALA A 150 -4.50 21.54 -3.52
C ALA A 150 -4.00 22.20 -4.81
N GLY A 151 -4.40 21.71 -5.99
CA GLY A 151 -3.95 22.24 -7.28
C GLY A 151 -2.44 22.17 -7.46
N VAL A 152 -1.77 21.19 -6.86
CA VAL A 152 -0.33 20.98 -6.96
C VAL A 152 -0.01 20.32 -8.31
N GLU A 153 1.03 20.80 -8.99
CA GLU A 153 1.50 20.18 -10.23
C GLU A 153 1.99 18.74 -9.95
N PRO A 154 1.46 17.70 -10.63
CA PRO A 154 1.66 16.29 -10.25
C PRO A 154 3.13 15.85 -10.15
N ILE A 155 4.02 16.40 -10.99
CA ILE A 155 5.44 16.04 -10.97
C ILE A 155 6.13 16.38 -9.64
N ILE A 156 5.68 17.40 -8.93
CA ILE A 156 6.33 17.88 -7.71
C ILE A 156 6.18 16.87 -6.57
N PRO A 157 4.97 16.41 -6.20
CA PRO A 157 4.81 15.38 -5.18
C PRO A 157 5.45 14.04 -5.59
N ILE A 158 5.42 13.67 -6.86
CA ILE A 158 6.10 12.47 -7.38
C ILE A 158 7.61 12.54 -7.08
N LEU A 159 8.27 13.64 -7.47
CA LEU A 159 9.70 13.83 -7.22
C LEU A 159 10.02 13.90 -5.72
N ALA A 160 9.22 14.63 -4.95
CA ALA A 160 9.44 14.78 -3.52
C ALA A 160 9.38 13.44 -2.79
N VAL A 161 8.36 12.63 -3.06
CA VAL A 161 8.22 11.30 -2.46
C VAL A 161 9.34 10.37 -2.94
N ALA A 162 9.62 10.31 -4.25
CA ALA A 162 10.66 9.45 -4.80
C ALA A 162 12.04 9.76 -4.21
N ILE A 163 12.42 11.03 -4.12
CA ILE A 163 13.71 11.46 -3.56
C ILE A 163 13.79 11.16 -2.06
N ALA A 164 12.74 11.49 -1.29
CA ALA A 164 12.73 11.29 0.14
C ALA A 164 12.80 9.79 0.50
N THR A 165 11.93 8.97 -0.09
CA THR A 165 11.88 7.52 0.18
C THR A 165 13.14 6.82 -0.28
N ALA A 166 13.64 7.10 -1.50
CA ALA A 166 14.90 6.54 -1.97
C ALA A 166 16.09 6.97 -1.11
N GLY A 167 16.08 8.20 -0.58
CA GLY A 167 17.15 8.72 0.27
C GLY A 167 17.34 7.89 1.53
N TYR A 168 16.31 7.74 2.36
CA TYR A 168 16.47 6.97 3.61
C TYR A 168 16.48 5.45 3.39
N THR A 169 15.78 4.94 2.36
CA THR A 169 15.77 3.52 2.02
C THR A 169 17.12 3.05 1.47
N ALA A 170 17.73 3.80 0.55
CA ALA A 170 19.08 3.47 0.06
C ALA A 170 20.11 3.47 1.17
N TYR A 171 19.95 4.32 2.18
CA TYR A 171 20.89 4.42 3.29
C TYR A 171 20.66 3.33 4.34
N GLY A 172 19.42 3.11 4.75
CA GLY A 172 19.05 2.25 5.89
C GLY A 172 18.43 0.90 5.55
N GLY A 173 18.02 0.66 4.31
CA GLY A 173 17.38 -0.58 3.90
C GLY A 173 16.07 -0.87 4.65
N LEU A 174 15.78 -2.16 4.83
CA LEU A 174 14.58 -2.61 5.54
C LEU A 174 14.47 -2.10 6.99
N PRO A 175 15.55 -2.01 7.80
CA PRO A 175 15.46 -1.42 9.15
C PRO A 175 14.90 0.00 9.16
N ALA A 176 15.29 0.86 8.21
CA ALA A 176 14.76 2.22 8.11
C ALA A 176 13.27 2.22 7.73
N SER A 177 12.86 1.40 6.76
CA SER A 177 11.45 1.24 6.39
C SER A 177 10.60 0.76 7.56
N LEU A 178 11.01 -0.28 8.29
CA LEU A 178 10.29 -0.79 9.47
C LEU A 178 10.15 0.26 10.59
N ALA A 179 11.11 1.17 10.72
CA ALA A 179 11.06 2.23 11.72
C ALA A 179 10.09 3.36 11.31
N THR A 180 10.10 3.75 10.03
CA THR A 180 9.16 4.74 9.49
C THR A 180 7.74 4.20 9.44
N ASP A 181 7.53 2.95 9.00
CA ASP A 181 6.24 2.26 8.96
C ASP A 181 5.49 2.33 10.29
N ARG A 182 6.19 2.13 11.39
CA ARG A 182 5.58 2.16 12.73
C ARG A 182 4.95 3.52 13.05
N ILE A 183 5.60 4.62 12.66
CA ILE A 183 5.09 5.97 12.88
C ILE A 183 4.00 6.30 11.87
N GLN A 184 4.22 5.94 10.62
CA GLN A 184 3.26 6.11 9.53
C GLN A 184 1.96 5.36 9.84
N ALA A 185 2.01 4.12 10.35
CA ALA A 185 0.83 3.37 10.75
C ALA A 185 -0.04 4.12 11.76
N TRP A 186 0.57 4.72 12.79
CA TRP A 186 -0.19 5.51 13.77
C TRP A 186 -0.79 6.78 13.19
N ILE A 187 -0.03 7.48 12.33
CA ILE A 187 -0.53 8.66 11.62
C ILE A 187 -1.71 8.27 10.73
N VAL A 188 -1.56 7.21 9.93
CA VAL A 188 -2.61 6.70 9.04
C VAL A 188 -3.86 6.29 9.83
N LEU A 189 -3.71 5.49 10.89
CA LEU A 189 -4.85 5.08 11.72
C LEU A 189 -5.56 6.27 12.35
N PHE A 190 -4.82 7.20 12.94
CA PHE A 190 -5.41 8.38 13.58
C PHE A 190 -6.15 9.26 12.56
N LEU A 191 -5.50 9.59 11.45
CA LEU A 191 -6.06 10.50 10.46
C LEU A 191 -7.24 9.87 9.71
N ILE A 192 -7.15 8.57 9.35
CA ILE A 192 -8.23 7.93 8.61
C ILE A 192 -9.47 7.71 9.51
N VAL A 193 -9.26 7.35 10.77
CA VAL A 193 -10.38 7.25 11.74
C VAL A 193 -11.01 8.63 11.96
N SER A 194 -10.19 9.67 12.11
CA SER A 194 -10.70 11.05 12.25
C SER A 194 -11.48 11.51 11.02
N LEU A 195 -11.00 11.16 9.82
CA LEU A 195 -11.67 11.41 8.56
C LEU A 195 -13.03 10.70 8.49
N LEU A 196 -13.05 9.41 8.81
CA LEU A 196 -14.29 8.63 8.80
C LEU A 196 -15.30 9.16 9.82
N LEU A 197 -14.85 9.50 11.03
CA LEU A 197 -15.71 10.11 12.05
C LEU A 197 -16.28 11.46 11.58
N PHE A 198 -15.49 12.25 10.84
CA PHE A 198 -15.98 13.51 10.26
C PHE A 198 -17.04 13.25 9.18
N LEU A 199 -16.78 12.36 8.22
CA LEU A 199 -17.70 12.05 7.13
C LEU A 199 -19.00 11.40 7.64
N PHE A 200 -18.90 10.49 8.61
CA PHE A 200 -20.06 9.80 9.18
C PHE A 200 -20.71 10.52 10.37
N GLY A 201 -20.07 11.55 10.92
CA GLY A 201 -20.59 12.31 12.08
C GLY A 201 -21.81 13.16 11.78
N GLY A 202 -22.13 13.40 10.51
CA GLY A 202 -23.26 14.18 10.07
C GLY A 202 -24.52 13.35 9.78
N ASP A 203 -24.43 12.39 8.84
CA ASP A 203 -25.57 11.57 8.41
C ASP A 203 -25.14 10.25 7.77
N ILE A 204 -24.81 9.26 8.59
CA ILE A 204 -24.52 7.90 8.11
C ILE A 204 -25.72 7.30 7.39
N GLY A 205 -26.93 7.53 7.94
CA GLY A 205 -28.17 6.98 7.39
C GLY A 205 -28.43 7.46 5.98
N GLY A 206 -28.26 8.77 5.73
CA GLY A 206 -28.40 9.39 4.42
C GLY A 206 -27.37 8.86 3.43
N LEU A 207 -26.09 8.85 3.81
CA LEU A 207 -25.01 8.31 2.95
C LEU A 207 -25.25 6.85 2.54
N LEU A 208 -25.75 6.03 3.46
CA LEU A 208 -26.03 4.63 3.16
C LEU A 208 -27.33 4.45 2.36
N SER A 209 -28.35 5.29 2.58
CA SER A 209 -29.59 5.25 1.80
C SER A 209 -29.38 5.68 0.34
N ASP A 210 -28.45 6.58 0.11
CA ASP A 210 -28.12 7.09 -1.22
C ASP A 210 -27.11 6.21 -1.97
N ALA A 211 -26.52 5.21 -1.30
CA ALA A 211 -25.58 4.30 -1.90
C ALA A 211 -26.21 3.49 -3.04
N LYS A 212 -25.62 3.59 -4.23
CA LYS A 212 -26.04 2.90 -5.45
C LYS A 212 -24.82 2.37 -6.18
N ALA A 213 -25.01 1.41 -7.07
CA ALA A 213 -23.97 0.93 -7.97
C ALA A 213 -24.29 1.40 -9.40
N TYR A 214 -23.28 1.90 -10.10
CA TYR A 214 -23.35 2.17 -11.53
C TYR A 214 -22.87 0.94 -12.29
N THR A 215 -23.73 0.41 -13.17
CA THR A 215 -23.30 -0.58 -14.15
C THR A 215 -22.79 0.11 -15.40
N PRO A 216 -22.04 -0.59 -16.30
CA PRO A 216 -21.64 -0.05 -17.60
C PRO A 216 -22.79 0.44 -18.49
N GLU A 217 -24.02 0.07 -18.17
CA GLU A 217 -25.25 0.43 -18.89
C GLU A 217 -26.05 1.56 -18.19
N ASP A 218 -25.44 2.30 -17.26
CA ASP A 218 -26.07 3.36 -16.46
C ASP A 218 -27.25 2.88 -15.58
N ILE A 219 -27.35 1.58 -15.32
CA ILE A 219 -28.34 1.02 -14.42
C ILE A 219 -27.89 1.25 -12.98
N GLN A 220 -28.65 2.07 -12.24
CA GLN A 220 -28.44 2.30 -10.82
C GLN A 220 -29.17 1.23 -10.00
N TRP A 221 -28.42 0.48 -9.19
CA TRP A 221 -28.97 -0.47 -8.24
C TRP A 221 -28.93 0.11 -6.84
N GLU A 222 -29.96 -0.17 -6.05
CA GLU A 222 -29.85 0.02 -4.61
C GLU A 222 -28.74 -0.88 -4.07
N TRP A 223 -27.72 -0.26 -3.48
CA TRP A 223 -26.51 -0.95 -3.08
C TRP A 223 -26.75 -2.14 -2.13
N TYR A 224 -27.72 -1.98 -1.18
CA TYR A 224 -28.06 -3.03 -0.22
C TYR A 224 -28.99 -4.12 -0.79
N HIS A 225 -30.04 -3.77 -1.48
CA HIS A 225 -31.08 -4.73 -1.85
C HIS A 225 -30.87 -5.35 -3.24
N GLY A 226 -30.43 -4.57 -4.19
CA GLY A 226 -30.22 -5.07 -5.55
C GLY A 226 -28.99 -5.94 -5.67
N SER A 227 -27.84 -5.42 -5.22
CA SER A 227 -26.55 -6.11 -5.42
C SER A 227 -26.29 -7.27 -4.47
N MET A 228 -26.88 -7.31 -3.26
CA MET A 228 -26.70 -8.45 -2.34
C MET A 228 -27.31 -9.74 -2.83
N SER A 229 -28.37 -9.66 -3.63
CA SER A 229 -29.05 -10.83 -4.19
C SER A 229 -28.56 -11.21 -5.59
N ASP A 230 -27.67 -10.42 -6.17
CA ASP A 230 -27.14 -10.64 -7.51
C ASP A 230 -25.92 -11.58 -7.49
N MET A 231 -26.07 -12.70 -8.19
CA MET A 231 -25.00 -13.71 -8.30
C MET A 231 -23.81 -13.21 -9.10
N SER A 232 -23.98 -12.30 -10.05
CA SER A 232 -22.88 -11.76 -10.87
C SER A 232 -21.92 -10.92 -10.03
N THR A 233 -22.41 -10.09 -9.11
CA THR A 233 -21.57 -9.31 -8.20
C THR A 233 -20.86 -10.20 -7.18
N PHE A 234 -21.50 -11.31 -6.74
CA PHE A 234 -20.85 -12.31 -5.88
C PHE A 234 -19.69 -13.01 -6.60
N GLU A 235 -19.89 -13.43 -7.85
CA GLU A 235 -18.83 -14.04 -8.67
C GLU A 235 -17.68 -13.06 -8.91
N SER A 236 -17.97 -11.80 -9.18
CA SER A 236 -16.99 -10.72 -9.31
C SER A 236 -16.20 -10.51 -8.01
N GLY A 237 -16.89 -10.38 -6.88
CA GLY A 237 -16.24 -10.27 -5.57
C GLY A 237 -15.34 -11.46 -5.25
N LEU A 238 -15.78 -12.69 -5.55
CA LEU A 238 -14.97 -13.88 -5.37
C LEU A 238 -13.74 -13.90 -6.30
N ALA A 239 -13.90 -13.45 -7.54
CA ALA A 239 -12.79 -13.31 -8.48
C ALA A 239 -11.73 -12.33 -7.96
N LEU A 240 -12.13 -11.18 -7.38
CA LEU A 240 -11.22 -10.24 -6.73
C LEU A 240 -10.45 -10.90 -5.58
N VAL A 241 -11.12 -11.68 -4.71
CA VAL A 241 -10.44 -12.39 -3.62
C VAL A 241 -9.37 -13.32 -4.15
N ILE A 242 -9.66 -14.13 -5.17
CA ILE A 242 -8.71 -15.08 -5.73
C ILE A 242 -7.56 -14.36 -6.43
N ALA A 243 -7.87 -13.40 -7.31
CA ALA A 243 -6.88 -12.74 -8.14
C ALA A 243 -5.89 -11.89 -7.31
N ILE A 244 -6.40 -11.03 -6.43
CA ILE A 244 -5.56 -10.15 -5.61
C ILE A 244 -4.75 -10.96 -4.60
N THR A 245 -5.35 -11.96 -3.95
CA THR A 245 -4.63 -12.83 -3.02
C THR A 245 -3.48 -13.55 -3.71
N ALA A 246 -3.71 -14.09 -4.93
CA ALA A 246 -2.68 -14.76 -5.70
C ALA A 246 -1.58 -13.79 -6.17
N ALA A 247 -1.94 -12.60 -6.60
CA ALA A 247 -1.00 -11.57 -7.04
C ALA A 247 -0.12 -11.07 -5.89
N GLU A 248 -0.69 -10.86 -4.70
CA GLU A 248 0.05 -10.42 -3.50
C GLU A 248 1.08 -11.45 -2.98
N MET A 249 1.01 -12.70 -3.40
CA MET A 249 2.08 -13.68 -3.15
C MET A 249 3.42 -13.24 -3.78
N PHE A 250 3.39 -12.42 -4.82
CA PHE A 250 4.58 -11.84 -5.45
C PHE A 250 5.09 -10.57 -4.76
N SER A 251 4.36 -10.04 -3.77
CA SER A 251 4.78 -8.90 -2.95
C SER A 251 5.85 -9.33 -1.93
N GLN A 252 7.13 -9.22 -2.30
CA GLN A 252 8.24 -9.63 -1.43
C GLN A 252 8.34 -8.80 -0.15
N GLY A 253 7.76 -7.61 -0.12
CA GLY A 253 7.67 -6.79 1.08
C GLY A 253 6.96 -7.51 2.24
N ASN A 254 5.88 -8.24 1.96
CA ASN A 254 5.19 -9.04 2.95
C ASN A 254 6.08 -10.20 3.47
N TRP A 255 6.80 -10.88 2.57
CA TRP A 255 7.69 -11.97 2.92
C TRP A 255 8.91 -11.52 3.72
N GLN A 256 9.50 -10.35 3.43
CA GLN A 256 10.59 -9.80 4.23
C GLN A 256 10.19 -9.65 5.70
N ARG A 257 8.95 -9.25 5.98
CA ARG A 257 8.44 -9.13 7.36
C ARG A 257 8.29 -10.48 8.06
N ALA A 258 8.15 -11.58 7.32
CA ALA A 258 8.20 -12.91 7.90
C ALA A 258 9.55 -13.16 8.57
N TRP A 259 10.66 -12.89 7.89
CA TRP A 259 12.00 -13.08 8.47
C TRP A 259 12.40 -11.98 9.47
N ALA A 260 11.84 -10.78 9.35
CA ALA A 260 12.06 -9.70 10.32
C ALA A 260 11.40 -9.96 11.67
N SER A 261 10.38 -10.83 11.75
CA SER A 261 9.70 -11.20 13.01
C SER A 261 10.63 -11.93 13.96
N GLU A 262 10.59 -11.58 15.27
CA GLU A 262 11.37 -12.25 16.32
C GLU A 262 10.96 -13.71 16.55
N SER A 263 9.69 -14.05 16.27
CA SER A 263 9.17 -15.41 16.42
C SER A 263 8.02 -15.68 15.46
N ASP A 264 7.66 -16.96 15.31
CA ASP A 264 6.52 -17.37 14.47
C ASP A 264 5.19 -16.89 15.07
N GLU A 265 5.10 -16.84 16.38
CA GLU A 265 3.92 -16.29 17.06
C GLU A 265 3.80 -14.78 16.84
N ALA A 266 4.91 -14.04 16.92
CA ALA A 266 4.94 -12.61 16.62
C ALA A 266 4.51 -12.32 15.17
N LEU A 267 4.95 -13.14 14.21
CA LEU A 267 4.51 -13.04 12.82
C LEU A 267 3.01 -13.27 12.69
N LYS A 268 2.50 -14.34 13.28
CA LYS A 268 1.09 -14.73 13.21
C LYS A 268 0.19 -13.66 13.81
N GLN A 269 0.51 -13.19 15.03
CA GLN A 269 -0.26 -12.14 15.71
C GLN A 269 -0.22 -10.81 14.93
N GLY A 270 0.96 -10.43 14.45
CA GLY A 270 1.12 -9.21 13.64
C GLY A 270 0.33 -9.26 12.33
N ALA A 271 0.39 -10.37 11.62
CA ALA A 271 -0.33 -10.54 10.37
C ALA A 271 -1.87 -10.57 10.57
N TRP A 272 -2.36 -11.20 11.64
CA TRP A 272 -3.77 -11.11 12.01
C TRP A 272 -4.20 -9.68 12.37
N MET A 273 -3.36 -8.94 13.10
CA MET A 273 -3.61 -7.54 13.42
C MET A 273 -3.71 -6.70 12.13
N ALA A 274 -2.79 -6.87 11.19
CA ALA A 274 -2.84 -6.16 9.91
C ALA A 274 -4.13 -6.48 9.14
N ALA A 275 -4.50 -7.75 9.01
CA ALA A 275 -5.73 -8.17 8.33
C ALA A 275 -6.99 -7.55 8.99
N ALA A 276 -7.03 -7.53 10.33
CA ALA A 276 -8.14 -6.97 11.09
C ALA A 276 -8.28 -5.44 10.94
N LEU A 277 -7.18 -4.73 10.70
CA LEU A 277 -7.19 -3.29 10.44
C LEU A 277 -7.55 -2.97 8.98
N VAL A 278 -7.00 -3.72 8.04
CA VAL A 278 -7.17 -3.48 6.60
C VAL A 278 -8.59 -3.76 6.12
N LEU A 279 -9.18 -4.87 6.53
CA LEU A 279 -10.48 -5.31 6.05
C LEU A 279 -11.58 -4.26 6.26
N PRO A 280 -11.84 -3.77 7.49
CA PRO A 280 -12.89 -2.77 7.71
C PRO A 280 -12.58 -1.44 7.01
N LEU A 281 -11.30 -1.07 6.94
CA LEU A 281 -10.89 0.17 6.28
C LEU A 281 -11.22 0.15 4.78
N VAL A 282 -10.80 -0.88 4.07
CA VAL A 282 -11.05 -1.01 2.63
C VAL A 282 -12.54 -1.15 2.35
N PHE A 283 -13.27 -1.88 3.21
CA PHE A 283 -14.73 -1.99 3.09
C PHE A 283 -15.42 -0.63 3.20
N VAL A 284 -15.07 0.16 4.23
CA VAL A 284 -15.67 1.49 4.43
C VAL A 284 -15.33 2.43 3.29
N MET A 285 -14.11 2.40 2.76
CA MET A 285 -13.73 3.21 1.60
C MET A 285 -14.55 2.83 0.34
N GLY A 286 -14.86 1.55 0.17
CA GLY A 286 -15.76 1.11 -0.90
C GLY A 286 -17.20 1.62 -0.70
N VAL A 287 -17.72 1.57 0.53
CA VAL A 287 -19.03 2.13 0.85
C VAL A 287 -19.11 3.63 0.56
N LEU A 288 -18.03 4.38 0.83
CA LEU A 288 -17.95 5.80 0.49
C LEU A 288 -18.03 6.04 -1.03
N GLY A 289 -17.41 5.17 -1.83
CA GLY A 289 -17.53 5.22 -3.29
C GLY A 289 -18.97 4.96 -3.76
N ALA A 290 -19.64 3.98 -3.15
CA ALA A 290 -21.06 3.72 -3.43
C ALA A 290 -21.97 4.90 -3.04
N ALA A 291 -21.63 5.63 -1.97
CA ALA A 291 -22.34 6.85 -1.58
C ALA A 291 -22.18 7.96 -2.63
N VAL A 292 -20.98 8.12 -3.20
CA VAL A 292 -20.76 9.05 -4.32
C VAL A 292 -21.62 8.68 -5.53
N ALA A 293 -21.69 7.40 -5.88
CA ALA A 293 -22.57 6.91 -6.96
C ALA A 293 -24.04 7.27 -6.70
N GLY A 294 -24.48 7.22 -5.43
CA GLY A 294 -25.83 7.64 -5.03
C GLY A 294 -26.12 9.13 -5.23
N GLN A 295 -25.09 9.97 -5.16
CA GLN A 295 -25.22 11.42 -5.37
C GLN A 295 -25.29 11.81 -6.85
N GLY A 296 -24.84 10.95 -7.76
CA GLY A 296 -24.88 11.17 -9.19
C GLY A 296 -23.59 10.76 -9.93
N ALA A 297 -23.59 10.98 -11.22
CA ALA A 297 -22.43 10.70 -12.04
C ALA A 297 -21.28 11.71 -11.77
N VAL A 298 -20.06 11.20 -11.62
CA VAL A 298 -18.84 12.00 -11.50
C VAL A 298 -18.00 11.89 -12.76
N GLU A 299 -17.20 12.91 -13.04
CA GLU A 299 -16.34 12.95 -14.23
C GLU A 299 -15.24 11.88 -14.18
N ASP A 300 -14.68 11.64 -12.98
CA ASP A 300 -13.57 10.70 -12.76
C ASP A 300 -13.89 9.74 -11.61
N PRO A 301 -14.50 8.59 -11.88
CA PRO A 301 -14.87 7.59 -10.87
C PRO A 301 -13.68 7.00 -10.10
N ALA A 302 -12.49 6.95 -10.71
CA ALA A 302 -11.29 6.54 -10.00
C ALA A 302 -10.91 7.51 -8.86
N ALA A 303 -11.40 8.75 -8.90
CA ALA A 303 -11.27 9.74 -7.85
C ALA A 303 -12.56 9.92 -7.01
N ALA A 304 -13.49 8.97 -7.05
CA ALA A 304 -14.80 9.09 -6.40
C ALA A 304 -14.72 9.58 -4.94
N PHE A 305 -13.81 9.04 -4.14
CA PHE A 305 -13.64 9.48 -2.76
C PHE A 305 -13.38 11.00 -2.61
N PHE A 306 -12.65 11.61 -3.55
CA PHE A 306 -12.25 13.01 -3.47
C PHE A 306 -13.44 13.96 -3.63
N TYR A 307 -14.50 13.55 -4.33
CA TYR A 307 -15.74 14.34 -4.44
C TYR A 307 -16.46 14.50 -3.09
N LEU A 308 -16.32 13.55 -2.16
CA LEU A 308 -16.90 13.67 -0.80
C LEU A 308 -16.20 14.73 0.06
N ILE A 309 -14.98 15.11 -0.29
CA ILE A 309 -14.15 16.02 0.50
C ILE A 309 -13.82 17.31 -0.25
N GLU A 310 -14.39 17.53 -1.43
CA GLU A 310 -14.12 18.69 -2.29
C GLU A 310 -14.38 20.01 -1.54
N ASP A 311 -15.50 20.10 -0.83
CA ASP A 311 -15.91 21.26 -0.04
C ASP A 311 -15.36 21.27 1.40
N ALA A 312 -14.44 20.36 1.75
CA ALA A 312 -13.91 20.29 3.09
C ALA A 312 -13.04 21.49 3.44
N GLY A 313 -13.12 21.93 4.70
CA GLY A 313 -12.37 23.09 5.18
C GLY A 313 -10.84 22.90 5.12
N PRO A 314 -10.07 24.01 5.12
CA PRO A 314 -8.60 23.96 4.91
C PRO A 314 -7.85 23.05 5.90
N LEU A 315 -8.30 22.98 7.15
CA LEU A 315 -7.68 22.12 8.18
C LEU A 315 -7.86 20.64 7.85
N PHE A 316 -9.02 20.27 7.33
CA PHE A 316 -9.32 18.90 6.91
C PHE A 316 -8.45 18.50 5.71
N ILE A 317 -8.36 19.37 4.70
CA ILE A 317 -7.48 19.14 3.53
C ILE A 317 -6.01 19.03 3.96
N ALA A 318 -5.56 19.85 4.92
CA ALA A 318 -4.21 19.79 5.47
C ALA A 318 -3.92 18.43 6.13
N ALA A 319 -4.84 17.92 6.96
CA ALA A 319 -4.73 16.60 7.57
C ALA A 319 -4.70 15.49 6.52
N PHE A 320 -5.51 15.65 5.47
CA PHE A 320 -5.59 14.69 4.37
C PHE A 320 -4.30 14.63 3.53
N ILE A 321 -3.62 15.76 3.31
CA ILE A 321 -2.31 15.80 2.66
C ILE A 321 -1.27 15.01 3.48
N VAL A 322 -1.24 15.21 4.80
CA VAL A 322 -0.34 14.44 5.67
C VAL A 322 -0.65 12.94 5.59
N LEU A 323 -1.93 12.56 5.56
CA LEU A 323 -2.38 11.18 5.37
C LEU A 323 -1.88 10.62 4.03
N ALA A 324 -2.14 11.30 2.92
CA ALA A 324 -1.73 10.86 1.59
C ALA A 324 -0.21 10.66 1.48
N VAL A 325 0.56 11.61 2.02
CA VAL A 325 2.03 11.51 2.07
C VAL A 325 2.50 10.35 2.95
N ALA A 326 1.85 10.10 4.09
CA ALA A 326 2.20 8.97 4.96
C ALA A 326 1.91 7.62 4.29
N LEU A 327 0.76 7.49 3.61
CA LEU A 327 0.38 6.29 2.87
C LEU A 327 1.38 5.97 1.76
N VAL A 328 1.66 6.94 0.87
CA VAL A 328 2.56 6.71 -0.25
C VAL A 328 4.01 6.47 0.20
N ALA A 329 4.48 7.14 1.25
CA ALA A 329 5.85 6.98 1.71
C ALA A 329 6.11 5.57 2.27
N SER A 330 5.15 5.00 3.01
CA SER A 330 5.24 3.65 3.57
C SER A 330 5.19 2.56 2.49
N SER A 331 4.29 2.68 1.51
CA SER A 331 4.21 1.70 0.42
C SER A 331 5.43 1.81 -0.52
N ALA A 332 5.85 3.03 -0.89
CA ALA A 332 6.96 3.23 -1.80
C ALA A 332 8.29 2.71 -1.24
N ASP A 333 8.63 3.00 0.02
CA ASP A 333 9.88 2.52 0.61
C ASP A 333 9.89 1.00 0.78
N THR A 334 8.75 0.41 1.10
CA THR A 334 8.59 -1.06 1.15
C THR A 334 8.80 -1.70 -0.22
N LEU A 335 8.16 -1.16 -1.26
CA LEU A 335 8.31 -1.65 -2.63
C LEU A 335 9.76 -1.52 -3.11
N GLN A 336 10.43 -0.39 -2.82
CA GLN A 336 11.84 -0.19 -3.13
C GLN A 336 12.72 -1.25 -2.47
N ASN A 337 12.58 -1.47 -1.16
CA ASN A 337 13.34 -2.50 -0.43
C ASN A 337 13.08 -3.89 -0.98
N ALA A 338 11.83 -4.23 -1.26
CA ALA A 338 11.43 -5.54 -1.73
C ALA A 338 11.93 -5.84 -3.15
N ILE A 339 11.87 -4.85 -4.06
CA ILE A 339 12.44 -4.96 -5.40
C ILE A 339 13.95 -5.19 -5.33
N VAL A 340 14.65 -4.40 -4.52
CA VAL A 340 16.10 -4.51 -4.34
C VAL A 340 16.49 -5.86 -3.72
N ALA A 341 15.71 -6.36 -2.77
CA ALA A 341 15.90 -7.70 -2.21
C ALA A 341 15.77 -8.79 -3.28
N SER A 342 14.71 -8.73 -4.13
CA SER A 342 14.53 -9.67 -5.23
C SER A 342 15.65 -9.56 -6.28
N ILE A 343 16.07 -8.35 -6.65
CA ILE A 343 17.20 -8.18 -7.57
C ILE A 343 18.47 -8.79 -6.95
N SER A 344 18.76 -8.54 -5.69
CA SER A 344 19.95 -9.04 -5.00
C SER A 344 19.93 -10.56 -4.84
N ARG A 345 18.84 -11.12 -4.32
CA ARG A 345 18.73 -12.54 -3.96
C ARG A 345 18.33 -13.41 -5.14
N ASP A 346 17.28 -12.99 -5.87
CA ASP A 346 16.64 -13.85 -6.86
C ASP A 346 17.25 -13.71 -8.25
N LEU A 347 17.68 -12.49 -8.64
CA LEU A 347 18.22 -12.27 -9.97
C LEU A 347 19.77 -12.33 -9.98
N SER A 348 20.43 -11.75 -8.97
CA SER A 348 21.91 -11.67 -8.88
C SER A 348 22.55 -12.81 -8.07
N ASP A 349 21.80 -13.82 -7.67
CA ASP A 349 22.25 -15.01 -6.89
C ASP A 349 22.96 -14.63 -5.56
N GLY A 350 22.52 -13.55 -4.91
CA GLY A 350 23.11 -13.06 -3.67
C GLY A 350 24.50 -12.40 -3.83
N ASN A 351 24.99 -12.22 -5.06
CA ASN A 351 26.30 -11.63 -5.32
C ASN A 351 26.33 -10.09 -5.19
N MET A 352 25.19 -9.45 -4.98
CA MET A 352 25.09 -8.01 -4.83
C MET A 352 25.40 -7.60 -3.39
N GLY A 353 26.46 -6.81 -3.19
CA GLY A 353 26.75 -6.17 -1.90
C GLY A 353 25.87 -4.95 -1.63
N ILE A 354 25.93 -4.41 -0.39
CA ILE A 354 25.17 -3.23 0.04
C ILE A 354 25.31 -2.05 -0.92
N LYS A 355 26.51 -1.80 -1.45
CA LYS A 355 26.74 -0.72 -2.43
C LYS A 355 25.89 -0.90 -3.69
N GLY A 356 25.82 -2.11 -4.20
CA GLY A 356 24.97 -2.44 -5.35
C GLY A 356 23.47 -2.25 -5.03
N ALA A 357 23.04 -2.71 -3.86
CA ALA A 357 21.66 -2.54 -3.39
C ALA A 357 21.28 -1.05 -3.32
N ARG A 358 22.12 -0.20 -2.74
CA ARG A 358 21.93 1.26 -2.68
C ARG A 358 21.83 1.92 -4.05
N ILE A 359 22.69 1.53 -4.99
CA ILE A 359 22.66 2.03 -6.36
C ILE A 359 21.32 1.64 -7.02
N TRP A 360 20.89 0.39 -6.87
CA TRP A 360 19.63 -0.07 -7.43
C TRP A 360 18.42 0.67 -6.85
N THR A 361 18.38 0.94 -5.53
CA THR A 361 17.31 1.73 -4.90
C THR A 361 17.16 3.10 -5.57
N ILE A 362 18.27 3.79 -5.84
CA ILE A 362 18.25 5.11 -6.48
C ILE A 362 17.91 5.00 -7.98
N THR A 363 18.55 4.07 -8.69
CA THR A 363 18.37 3.91 -10.14
C THR A 363 16.93 3.52 -10.51
N LEU A 364 16.28 2.73 -9.67
CA LEU A 364 14.89 2.30 -9.83
C LEU A 364 13.91 3.48 -9.89
N MET A 365 14.24 4.60 -9.26
CA MET A 365 13.37 5.79 -9.25
C MET A 365 13.26 6.44 -10.64
N ILE A 366 14.29 6.35 -11.46
CA ILE A 366 14.29 6.98 -12.80
C ILE A 366 13.14 6.45 -13.67
N PRO A 367 13.04 5.13 -13.96
CA PRO A 367 11.93 4.60 -14.73
C PRO A 367 10.59 4.70 -14.00
N ALA A 368 10.56 4.62 -12.67
CA ALA A 368 9.31 4.76 -11.91
C ALA A 368 8.72 6.18 -12.04
N ILE A 369 9.54 7.24 -11.92
CA ILE A 369 9.12 8.62 -12.14
C ILE A 369 8.70 8.83 -13.60
N PHE A 370 9.49 8.33 -14.55
CA PHE A 370 9.17 8.47 -15.98
C PHE A 370 7.80 7.87 -16.33
N LEU A 371 7.51 6.66 -15.84
CA LEU A 371 6.21 6.01 -16.09
C LEU A 371 5.05 6.70 -15.36
N SER A 372 5.29 7.24 -14.17
CA SER A 372 4.24 7.94 -13.40
C SER A 372 3.88 9.31 -13.97
N THR A 373 4.72 9.89 -14.83
CA THR A 373 4.48 11.20 -15.48
C THR A 373 4.03 11.05 -16.94
N GLY A 374 3.99 9.82 -17.45
CA GLY A 374 3.51 9.52 -18.80
C GLY A 374 2.00 9.80 -18.95
N PRO A 375 1.48 9.94 -20.19
CA PRO A 375 0.05 10.01 -20.39
C PRO A 375 -0.57 8.74 -19.80
N THR A 376 -1.51 8.94 -18.90
CA THR A 376 -2.29 7.84 -18.30
C THR A 376 -2.92 7.07 -19.47
N ILE A 377 -2.51 5.82 -19.63
CA ILE A 377 -3.22 4.89 -20.49
C ILE A 377 -4.55 4.68 -19.76
N GLY A 378 -5.57 5.38 -20.24
CA GLY A 378 -6.94 5.31 -19.71
C GLY A 378 -7.54 3.92 -19.91
#